data_476f3213c36b461e4abce990a12af425
#
_entry.id   476f3213c36b461e4abce990a12af425
#
_cell.length_a   1.000
_cell.length_b   1.000
_cell.length_c   1.000
_cell.angle_alpha   90.00
_cell.angle_beta   90.00
_cell.angle_gamma   90.00
#
_symmetry.space_group_name_H-M   'P 1'
#
loop_
_entity.id
_entity.type
_entity.pdbx_description
1 polymer ?
#
loop_
_entity_poly.entity_id
_entity_poly.type
_entity_poly.pdbx_seq_one_letter_code
_entity_poly.pdbx_strand_id
1 'polypeptide(L)'
;VSFPILSEEGREIPYEDRKHWEYFWLVDPLDGTKEFVKKNGEFTVNIALIYKDTPVLGVVYAPALDVCYWAKQGESAFKDGQKLPLKTVDQRNTYKIVASRSHMSNETQAFIDAIDTDKEKELISIGSSLKICLVAEGEADIYPRLGPTMEWDTGAAHAVVSESGRNLMKYKDGKYSKHEYNKEELLNQWFVV
;
A
#
# COMPACT_ATOMS: atom_id res chain seq x y z
N VAL A 1 -19.78 17.38 -5.27
CA VAL A 1 -18.90 17.33 -6.46
C VAL A 1 -18.72 15.87 -6.80
N SER A 2 -19.02 15.48 -8.05
CA SER A 2 -18.81 14.11 -8.54
C SER A 2 -17.45 14.06 -9.22
N PHE A 3 -16.49 13.35 -8.62
CA PHE A 3 -15.20 13.05 -9.27
C PHE A 3 -15.30 11.77 -10.09
N PRO A 4 -14.52 11.63 -11.20
CA PRO A 4 -14.46 10.40 -11.96
C PRO A 4 -13.91 9.25 -11.10
N ILE A 5 -14.22 8.01 -11.51
CA ILE A 5 -13.79 6.80 -10.82
C ILE A 5 -12.94 5.95 -11.76
N LEU A 6 -11.74 5.59 -11.32
CA LEU A 6 -10.90 4.58 -11.93
C LEU A 6 -10.89 3.35 -11.00
N SER A 7 -11.33 2.20 -11.48
CA SER A 7 -11.51 1.00 -10.65
C SER A 7 -11.06 -0.25 -11.40
N GLU A 8 -10.50 -1.22 -10.67
CA GLU A 8 -10.13 -2.53 -11.21
C GLU A 8 -11.31 -3.22 -11.91
N GLU A 9 -12.46 -3.28 -11.25
CA GLU A 9 -13.69 -3.90 -11.79
C GLU A 9 -14.50 -2.95 -12.72
N GLY A 10 -13.95 -1.78 -13.01
CA GLY A 10 -14.57 -0.79 -13.85
C GLY A 10 -14.31 -1.02 -15.36
N ARG A 11 -14.91 -0.16 -16.18
CA ARG A 11 -14.53 -0.11 -17.59
C ARG A 11 -13.12 0.43 -17.76
N GLU A 12 -12.42 -0.03 -18.77
CA GLU A 12 -11.16 0.57 -19.19
C GLU A 12 -11.37 2.04 -19.59
N ILE A 13 -10.54 2.92 -19.04
CA ILE A 13 -10.55 4.35 -19.35
C ILE A 13 -9.21 4.70 -19.99
N PRO A 14 -9.20 5.08 -21.28
CA PRO A 14 -7.98 5.47 -21.99
C PRO A 14 -7.22 6.58 -21.26
N TYR A 15 -5.90 6.58 -21.35
CA TYR A 15 -5.08 7.61 -20.71
C TYR A 15 -5.43 9.03 -21.18
N GLU A 16 -5.72 9.20 -22.49
CA GLU A 16 -6.11 10.48 -23.07
C GLU A 16 -7.33 11.09 -22.38
N ASP A 17 -8.28 10.27 -21.91
CA ASP A 17 -9.49 10.72 -21.21
C ASP A 17 -9.24 11.10 -19.75
N ARG A 18 -8.21 10.51 -19.11
CA ARG A 18 -7.94 10.69 -17.67
C ARG A 18 -6.69 11.50 -17.34
N LYS A 19 -5.77 11.73 -18.28
CA LYS A 19 -4.50 12.43 -18.04
C LYS A 19 -4.63 13.86 -17.49
N HIS A 20 -5.80 14.47 -17.67
CA HIS A 20 -6.11 15.83 -17.19
C HIS A 20 -6.99 15.84 -15.93
N TRP A 21 -7.29 14.67 -15.35
CA TRP A 21 -8.07 14.65 -14.13
C TRP A 21 -7.31 15.31 -12.99
N GLU A 22 -7.94 16.26 -12.35
CA GLU A 22 -7.38 16.91 -11.19
C GLU A 22 -7.65 16.10 -9.92
N TYR A 23 -8.91 15.62 -9.77
CA TYR A 23 -9.31 14.70 -8.71
C TYR A 23 -10.02 13.51 -9.30
N PHE A 24 -9.73 12.34 -8.76
CA PHE A 24 -10.47 11.10 -9.12
C PHE A 24 -10.42 10.10 -7.96
N TRP A 25 -11.44 9.25 -7.92
CA TRP A 25 -11.46 8.09 -7.06
C TRP A 25 -10.71 6.94 -7.72
N LEU A 26 -9.79 6.33 -6.96
CA LEU A 26 -9.07 5.13 -7.34
C LEU A 26 -9.54 4.01 -6.43
N VAL A 27 -10.14 2.95 -7.01
CA VAL A 27 -10.88 1.94 -6.25
C VAL A 27 -10.45 0.54 -6.65
N ASP A 28 -10.15 -0.26 -5.64
CA ASP A 28 -10.10 -1.72 -5.75
C ASP A 28 -11.19 -2.29 -4.85
N PRO A 29 -12.28 -2.83 -5.43
CA PRO A 29 -13.38 -3.37 -4.65
C PRO A 29 -13.04 -4.67 -3.93
N LEU A 30 -12.01 -5.41 -4.38
CA LEU A 30 -11.61 -6.71 -3.82
C LEU A 30 -10.11 -6.99 -4.05
N ASP A 31 -9.23 -6.29 -3.34
CA ASP A 31 -7.80 -6.61 -3.31
C ASP A 31 -7.54 -7.90 -2.52
N GLY A 32 -6.79 -8.81 -3.12
CA GLY A 32 -6.51 -10.10 -2.53
C GLY A 32 -7.52 -11.17 -2.90
N THR A 33 -7.90 -11.28 -4.19
CA THR A 33 -8.82 -12.31 -4.70
C THR A 33 -8.40 -13.74 -4.31
N LYS A 34 -7.09 -14.03 -4.26
CA LYS A 34 -6.59 -15.34 -3.81
C LYS A 34 -6.90 -15.59 -2.33
N GLU A 35 -6.77 -14.58 -1.49
CA GLU A 35 -7.07 -14.62 -0.07
C GLU A 35 -8.57 -14.77 0.16
N PHE A 36 -9.38 -14.09 -0.62
CA PHE A 36 -10.85 -14.22 -0.62
C PHE A 36 -11.28 -15.67 -0.95
N VAL A 37 -10.74 -16.24 -2.03
CA VAL A 37 -11.03 -17.63 -2.44
C VAL A 37 -10.58 -18.62 -1.38
N LYS A 38 -9.43 -18.40 -0.74
CA LYS A 38 -8.92 -19.24 0.36
C LYS A 38 -9.67 -19.06 1.68
N LYS A 39 -10.54 -18.05 1.78
CA LYS A 39 -11.31 -17.71 2.99
C LYS A 39 -10.43 -17.44 4.22
N ASN A 40 -9.24 -16.88 4.05
CA ASN A 40 -8.34 -16.55 5.16
C ASN A 40 -8.60 -15.16 5.77
N GLY A 41 -9.51 -14.38 5.18
CA GLY A 41 -9.91 -13.05 5.66
C GLY A 41 -8.97 -11.91 5.31
N GLU A 42 -7.83 -12.17 4.67
CA GLU A 42 -6.79 -11.17 4.39
C GLU A 42 -7.02 -10.46 3.04
N PHE A 43 -8.25 -10.07 2.74
CA PHE A 43 -8.63 -9.28 1.57
C PHE A 43 -9.19 -7.93 2.00
N THR A 44 -9.07 -6.93 1.13
CA THR A 44 -9.46 -5.55 1.45
C THR A 44 -10.29 -4.91 0.35
N VAL A 45 -11.06 -3.89 0.73
CA VAL A 45 -11.65 -2.88 -0.14
C VAL A 45 -10.78 -1.63 -0.02
N ASN A 46 -10.28 -1.13 -1.15
CA ASN A 46 -9.39 0.02 -1.19
C ASN A 46 -10.07 1.18 -1.93
N ILE A 47 -10.17 2.33 -1.28
CA ILE A 47 -10.72 3.55 -1.86
C ILE A 47 -9.76 4.70 -1.59
N ALA A 48 -9.23 5.32 -2.64
CA ALA A 48 -8.40 6.50 -2.53
C ALA A 48 -8.98 7.68 -3.29
N LEU A 49 -8.80 8.89 -2.80
CA LEU A 49 -8.93 10.10 -3.58
C LEU A 49 -7.55 10.55 -3.99
N ILE A 50 -7.33 10.64 -5.29
CA ILE A 50 -6.07 11.08 -5.88
C ILE A 50 -6.24 12.55 -6.34
N TYR A 51 -5.30 13.40 -5.98
CA TYR A 51 -5.14 14.74 -6.52
C TYR A 51 -3.95 14.74 -7.48
N LYS A 52 -4.22 14.89 -8.77
CA LYS A 52 -3.24 14.77 -9.87
C LYS A 52 -2.55 13.39 -9.85
N ASP A 53 -1.42 13.29 -9.17
CA ASP A 53 -0.56 12.11 -9.08
C ASP A 53 -0.32 11.62 -7.64
N THR A 54 -1.03 12.18 -6.67
CA THR A 54 -0.75 11.99 -5.23
C THR A 54 -2.04 11.61 -4.48
N PRO A 55 -2.04 10.56 -3.65
CA PRO A 55 -3.19 10.22 -2.83
C PRO A 55 -3.34 11.23 -1.68
N VAL A 56 -4.54 11.82 -1.57
CA VAL A 56 -4.87 12.82 -0.54
C VAL A 56 -5.87 12.32 0.49
N LEU A 57 -6.53 11.20 0.21
CA LEU A 57 -7.38 10.46 1.15
C LEU A 57 -7.30 8.99 0.80
N GLY A 58 -7.33 8.14 1.80
CA GLY A 58 -7.37 6.69 1.62
C GLY A 58 -8.16 5.99 2.70
N VAL A 59 -8.91 4.97 2.29
CA VAL A 59 -9.59 4.02 3.17
C VAL A 59 -9.23 2.61 2.72
N VAL A 60 -8.74 1.81 3.65
CA VAL A 60 -8.48 0.38 3.48
C VAL A 60 -9.35 -0.35 4.49
N TYR A 61 -10.32 -1.11 4.03
CA TYR A 61 -11.21 -1.88 4.88
C TYR A 61 -11.03 -3.37 4.65
N ALA A 62 -10.73 -4.12 5.71
CA ALA A 62 -10.65 -5.57 5.70
C ALA A 62 -11.94 -6.17 6.31
N PRO A 63 -12.97 -6.47 5.49
CA PRO A 63 -14.33 -6.74 6.01
C PRO A 63 -14.42 -8.04 6.82
N ALA A 64 -13.60 -9.04 6.52
CA ALA A 64 -13.59 -10.29 7.28
C ALA A 64 -12.90 -10.17 8.64
N LEU A 65 -12.05 -9.17 8.83
CA LEU A 65 -11.34 -8.87 10.07
C LEU A 65 -12.02 -7.74 10.87
N ASP A 66 -12.98 -7.06 10.24
CA ASP A 66 -13.64 -5.84 10.74
C ASP A 66 -12.63 -4.76 11.15
N VAL A 67 -11.63 -4.53 10.30
CA VAL A 67 -10.55 -3.55 10.53
C VAL A 67 -10.57 -2.50 9.44
N CYS A 68 -10.57 -1.23 9.84
CA CYS A 68 -10.59 -0.08 8.94
C CYS A 68 -9.40 0.85 9.20
N TYR A 69 -8.60 1.08 8.15
CA TYR A 69 -7.57 2.11 8.11
C TYR A 69 -8.04 3.26 7.26
N TRP A 70 -7.79 4.48 7.71
CA TRP A 70 -8.07 5.64 6.89
C TRP A 70 -7.11 6.78 7.19
N ALA A 71 -6.95 7.65 6.21
CA ALA A 71 -6.16 8.87 6.34
C ALA A 71 -6.69 9.95 5.42
N LYS A 72 -6.46 11.19 5.81
CA LYS A 72 -6.64 12.37 4.97
C LYS A 72 -5.41 13.25 5.11
N GLN A 73 -4.94 13.77 4.01
CA GLN A 73 -3.74 14.61 3.95
C GLN A 73 -3.80 15.75 4.97
N GLY A 74 -2.77 15.82 5.83
CA GLY A 74 -2.64 16.80 6.90
C GLY A 74 -3.44 16.52 8.17
N GLU A 75 -4.20 15.41 8.26
CA GLU A 75 -5.04 15.09 9.42
C GLU A 75 -4.62 13.82 10.18
N SER A 76 -3.49 13.23 9.83
CA SER A 76 -2.98 11.96 10.36
C SER A 76 -3.69 10.72 9.78
N ALA A 77 -3.17 9.54 10.12
CA ALA A 77 -3.74 8.25 9.78
C ALA A 77 -4.32 7.57 11.03
N PHE A 78 -5.30 6.70 10.81
CA PHE A 78 -6.03 6.00 11.87
C PHE A 78 -6.30 4.54 11.51
N LYS A 79 -6.34 3.69 12.56
CA LYS A 79 -6.87 2.33 12.53
C LYS A 79 -7.99 2.24 13.57
N ASP A 80 -9.21 1.95 13.14
CA ASP A 80 -10.38 1.80 14.01
C ASP A 80 -10.52 2.97 15.02
N GLY A 81 -10.27 4.20 14.54
CA GLY A 81 -10.29 5.43 15.33
C GLY A 81 -9.04 5.71 16.18
N GLN A 82 -8.07 4.80 16.22
CA GLN A 82 -6.80 5.02 16.93
C GLN A 82 -5.77 5.63 15.98
N LYS A 83 -5.12 6.70 16.41
CA LYS A 83 -4.11 7.41 15.62
C LYS A 83 -2.85 6.55 15.42
N LEU A 84 -2.35 6.49 14.17
CA LEU A 84 -1.14 5.78 13.81
C LEU A 84 0.13 6.65 14.00
N PRO A 85 1.31 6.05 14.23
CA PRO A 85 1.51 4.62 14.45
C PRO A 85 1.07 4.16 15.85
N LEU A 86 0.64 2.89 15.98
CA LEU A 86 0.26 2.29 17.27
C LEU A 86 1.46 1.80 18.06
N LYS A 87 2.56 1.47 17.36
CA LYS A 87 3.77 0.89 17.95
C LYS A 87 5.01 1.67 17.50
N THR A 88 5.97 1.77 18.41
CA THR A 88 7.29 2.35 18.12
C THR A 88 8.26 1.24 17.71
N VAL A 89 8.76 1.29 16.50
CA VAL A 89 9.65 0.27 15.92
C VAL A 89 10.99 0.15 16.64
N ASP A 90 11.50 1.24 17.23
CA ASP A 90 12.82 1.28 17.87
C ASP A 90 12.90 0.41 19.15
N GLN A 91 11.77 0.06 19.75
CA GLN A 91 11.72 -0.73 20.99
C GLN A 91 11.74 -2.25 20.76
N ARG A 92 11.80 -2.71 19.51
CA ARG A 92 11.79 -4.14 19.18
C ARG A 92 13.22 -4.69 19.01
N ASN A 93 13.43 -5.93 19.42
CA ASN A 93 14.69 -6.66 19.21
C ASN A 93 14.77 -7.30 17.82
N THR A 94 13.65 -7.35 17.07
CA THR A 94 13.57 -7.92 15.73
C THR A 94 13.33 -6.82 14.69
N TYR A 95 13.90 -7.00 13.49
CA TYR A 95 13.61 -6.20 12.31
C TYR A 95 12.57 -6.92 11.46
N LYS A 96 11.34 -6.42 11.47
CA LYS A 96 10.19 -7.07 10.85
C LYS A 96 10.01 -6.63 9.41
N ILE A 97 10.08 -7.59 8.50
CA ILE A 97 9.99 -7.38 7.06
C ILE A 97 8.69 -8.00 6.56
N VAL A 98 7.82 -7.20 5.96
CA VAL A 98 6.61 -7.73 5.32
C VAL A 98 6.98 -8.31 3.97
N ALA A 99 6.55 -9.54 3.71
CA ALA A 99 6.77 -10.23 2.45
C ALA A 99 5.51 -10.96 1.99
N SER A 100 5.38 -11.15 0.68
CA SER A 100 4.25 -11.91 0.12
C SER A 100 4.52 -13.41 0.23
N ARG A 101 3.58 -14.19 0.76
CA ARG A 101 3.65 -15.66 0.78
C ARG A 101 3.72 -16.28 -0.62
N SER A 102 3.08 -15.64 -1.59
CA SER A 102 2.86 -16.23 -2.92
C SER A 102 3.73 -15.61 -4.02
N HIS A 103 4.46 -14.53 -3.73
CA HIS A 103 5.16 -13.72 -4.73
C HIS A 103 6.51 -13.20 -4.20
N MET A 104 7.28 -14.08 -3.55
CA MET A 104 8.67 -13.80 -3.22
C MET A 104 9.49 -13.96 -4.51
N SER A 105 9.91 -12.86 -5.13
CA SER A 105 10.84 -12.89 -6.26
C SER A 105 12.28 -12.96 -5.78
N ASN A 106 13.19 -13.38 -6.68
CA ASN A 106 14.63 -13.39 -6.38
C ASN A 106 15.13 -11.98 -6.04
N GLU A 107 14.58 -10.96 -6.68
CA GLU A 107 14.92 -9.55 -6.45
C GLU A 107 14.45 -9.12 -5.06
N THR A 108 13.26 -9.52 -4.63
CA THR A 108 12.77 -9.25 -3.26
C THR A 108 13.64 -9.96 -2.23
N GLN A 109 14.02 -11.22 -2.47
CA GLN A 109 14.90 -11.95 -1.55
C GLN A 109 16.28 -11.27 -1.47
N ALA A 110 16.88 -10.92 -2.60
CA ALA A 110 18.16 -10.22 -2.63
C ALA A 110 18.10 -8.86 -1.92
N PHE A 111 17.00 -8.12 -2.05
CA PHE A 111 16.77 -6.88 -1.30
C PHE A 111 16.74 -7.13 0.20
N ILE A 112 16.00 -8.15 0.65
CA ILE A 112 15.88 -8.52 2.08
C ILE A 112 17.24 -8.95 2.65
N ASP A 113 18.01 -9.73 1.89
CA ASP A 113 19.33 -10.18 2.32
C ASP A 113 20.31 -9.02 2.48
N ALA A 114 20.19 -8.00 1.61
CA ALA A 114 21.03 -6.80 1.62
C ALA A 114 20.65 -5.76 2.70
N ILE A 115 19.54 -5.94 3.43
CA ILE A 115 19.20 -5.04 4.54
C ILE A 115 20.27 -5.13 5.63
N ASP A 116 20.95 -4.02 5.89
CA ASP A 116 21.93 -3.91 6.97
C ASP A 116 21.21 -3.57 8.28
N THR A 117 21.27 -4.49 9.25
CA THR A 117 20.68 -4.34 10.58
C THR A 117 21.37 -5.26 11.57
N ASP A 118 21.55 -4.80 12.80
CA ASP A 118 22.02 -5.57 13.94
C ASP A 118 20.94 -6.42 14.61
N LYS A 119 19.67 -6.21 14.23
CA LYS A 119 18.51 -6.95 14.74
C LYS A 119 18.30 -8.24 13.96
N GLU A 120 17.74 -9.25 14.61
CA GLU A 120 17.27 -10.47 13.94
C GLU A 120 16.15 -10.13 12.95
N LYS A 121 16.28 -10.57 11.69
CA LYS A 121 15.26 -10.37 10.65
C LYS A 121 14.10 -11.35 10.85
N GLU A 122 12.90 -10.82 10.99
CA GLU A 122 11.64 -11.57 11.10
C GLU A 122 10.77 -11.30 9.87
N LEU A 123 10.38 -12.36 9.15
CA LEU A 123 9.46 -12.23 8.01
C LEU A 123 8.00 -12.33 8.46
N ILE A 124 7.22 -11.31 8.14
CA ILE A 124 5.76 -11.29 8.36
C ILE A 124 5.06 -11.45 7.01
N SER A 125 4.03 -12.28 6.96
CA SER A 125 3.27 -12.51 5.75
C SER A 125 1.78 -12.29 5.99
N ILE A 126 1.21 -11.37 5.22
CA ILE A 126 -0.22 -11.05 5.20
C ILE A 126 -0.65 -10.76 3.75
N GLY A 127 -1.96 -10.90 3.44
CA GLY A 127 -2.52 -10.62 2.12
C GLY A 127 -2.77 -9.13 1.85
N SER A 128 -3.15 -8.80 0.63
CA SER A 128 -3.65 -7.50 0.16
C SER A 128 -2.82 -6.27 0.53
N SER A 129 -3.43 -5.10 0.51
CA SER A 129 -2.88 -3.81 0.95
C SER A 129 -2.63 -3.73 2.46
N LEU A 130 -3.09 -4.72 3.26
CA LEU A 130 -2.74 -4.84 4.68
C LEU A 130 -1.23 -4.87 4.92
N LYS A 131 -0.44 -5.31 3.95
CA LYS A 131 1.03 -5.27 4.00
C LYS A 131 1.59 -3.85 4.23
N ILE A 132 1.03 -2.86 3.54
CA ILE A 132 1.38 -1.44 3.70
C ILE A 132 0.89 -0.92 5.04
N CYS A 133 -0.33 -1.34 5.45
CA CYS A 133 -0.93 -0.94 6.71
C CYS A 133 -0.12 -1.41 7.93
N LEU A 134 0.51 -2.60 7.90
CA LEU A 134 1.38 -3.06 8.98
C LEU A 134 2.59 -2.15 9.19
N VAL A 135 3.13 -1.56 8.11
CA VAL A 135 4.21 -0.56 8.22
C VAL A 135 3.67 0.73 8.83
N ALA A 136 2.48 1.17 8.39
CA ALA A 136 1.82 2.36 8.95
C ALA A 136 1.51 2.25 10.45
N GLU A 137 1.16 1.04 10.94
CA GLU A 137 0.92 0.76 12.35
C GLU A 137 2.20 0.79 13.21
N GLY A 138 3.36 0.63 12.58
CA GLY A 138 4.61 0.33 13.27
C GLY A 138 4.72 -1.15 13.68
N GLU A 139 3.86 -2.06 13.17
CA GLU A 139 4.00 -3.50 13.39
C GLU A 139 5.15 -4.08 12.58
N ALA A 140 5.45 -3.50 11.42
CA ALA A 140 6.57 -3.86 10.57
C ALA A 140 7.50 -2.66 10.32
N ASP A 141 8.76 -2.96 10.00
CA ASP A 141 9.79 -1.96 9.73
C ASP A 141 9.82 -1.57 8.24
N ILE A 142 9.59 -2.54 7.36
CA ILE A 142 9.72 -2.35 5.91
C ILE A 142 8.84 -3.33 5.14
N TYR A 143 8.37 -2.90 3.96
CA TYR A 143 7.72 -3.75 2.96
C TYR A 143 8.33 -3.50 1.57
N PRO A 144 9.29 -4.31 1.12
CA PRO A 144 9.76 -4.29 -0.26
C PRO A 144 8.78 -5.02 -1.18
N ARG A 145 8.35 -4.36 -2.24
CA ARG A 145 7.52 -4.96 -3.29
C ARG A 145 8.21 -4.85 -4.65
N LEU A 146 9.06 -5.83 -4.95
CA LEU A 146 9.78 -5.95 -6.21
C LEU A 146 9.06 -6.96 -7.13
N GLY A 147 7.79 -6.68 -7.38
CA GLY A 147 6.91 -7.48 -8.21
C GLY A 147 5.68 -6.68 -8.63
N PRO A 148 4.89 -7.16 -9.61
CA PRO A 148 3.79 -6.40 -10.19
C PRO A 148 2.68 -6.13 -9.16
N THR A 149 2.14 -4.92 -9.22
CA THR A 149 0.90 -4.45 -8.58
C THR A 149 0.31 -3.34 -9.43
N MET A 150 -0.96 -3.06 -9.24
CA MET A 150 -1.64 -1.97 -9.94
C MET A 150 -1.79 -0.75 -9.02
N GLU A 151 -2.08 0.42 -9.61
CA GLU A 151 -2.25 1.65 -8.84
C GLU A 151 -3.34 1.53 -7.78
N TRP A 152 -4.45 0.86 -8.06
CA TRP A 152 -5.56 0.67 -7.13
C TRP A 152 -5.23 -0.23 -5.93
N ASP A 153 -4.22 -1.13 -6.05
CA ASP A 153 -3.71 -1.95 -4.92
C ASP A 153 -3.00 -1.09 -3.86
N THR A 154 -2.52 0.09 -4.25
CA THR A 154 -1.62 0.87 -3.41
C THR A 154 -2.17 2.24 -2.97
N GLY A 155 -3.02 2.88 -3.78
CA GLY A 155 -3.40 4.28 -3.58
C GLY A 155 -3.98 4.59 -2.20
N ALA A 156 -4.89 3.76 -1.71
CA ALA A 156 -5.51 3.94 -0.40
C ALA A 156 -4.50 3.76 0.75
N ALA A 157 -3.76 2.66 0.72
CA ALA A 157 -2.77 2.37 1.76
C ALA A 157 -1.56 3.33 1.72
N HIS A 158 -1.23 3.91 0.54
CA HIS A 158 -0.22 4.96 0.41
C HIS A 158 -0.62 6.23 1.16
N ALA A 159 -1.89 6.67 1.06
CA ALA A 159 -2.38 7.78 1.87
C ALA A 159 -2.23 7.48 3.36
N VAL A 160 -2.60 6.27 3.80
CA VAL A 160 -2.49 5.85 5.21
C VAL A 160 -1.05 5.85 5.69
N VAL A 161 -0.13 5.25 4.95
CA VAL A 161 1.27 5.15 5.38
C VAL A 161 1.97 6.52 5.39
N SER A 162 1.65 7.41 4.43
CA SER A 162 2.20 8.76 4.40
C SER A 162 1.79 9.58 5.62
N GLU A 163 0.52 9.55 5.98
CA GLU A 163 -0.01 10.28 7.13
C GLU A 163 0.32 9.63 8.49
N SER A 164 0.88 8.41 8.49
CA SER A 164 1.47 7.76 9.67
C SER A 164 2.92 8.19 9.96
N GLY A 165 3.50 9.05 9.09
CA GLY A 165 4.89 9.49 9.18
C GLY A 165 5.90 8.58 8.46
N ARG A 166 5.42 7.62 7.67
CA ARG A 166 6.19 6.76 6.77
C ARG A 166 5.92 7.15 5.32
N ASN A 167 6.50 6.44 4.35
CA ASN A 167 6.23 6.73 2.94
C ASN A 167 6.32 5.47 2.08
N LEU A 168 5.60 5.47 0.97
CA LEU A 168 5.72 4.49 -0.10
C LEU A 168 6.53 5.11 -1.24
N MET A 169 7.71 4.58 -1.49
CA MET A 169 8.65 5.13 -2.47
C MET A 169 8.88 4.14 -3.61
N LYS A 170 8.86 4.64 -4.83
CA LYS A 170 9.34 3.89 -5.98
C LYS A 170 10.81 3.52 -5.79
N TYR A 171 11.16 2.27 -6.10
CA TYR A 171 12.50 1.75 -5.97
C TYR A 171 13.02 1.24 -7.32
N LYS A 172 14.21 1.69 -7.71
CA LYS A 172 14.92 1.21 -8.89
C LYS A 172 16.42 1.33 -8.69
N ASP A 173 17.16 0.24 -8.88
CA ASP A 173 18.63 0.20 -8.88
C ASP A 173 19.25 0.89 -7.64
N GLY A 174 18.73 0.61 -6.45
CA GLY A 174 19.19 1.20 -5.19
C GLY A 174 18.73 2.63 -4.93
N LYS A 175 17.90 3.22 -5.80
CA LYS A 175 17.43 4.61 -5.67
C LYS A 175 15.95 4.65 -5.36
N TYR A 176 15.59 5.62 -4.50
CA TYR A 176 14.22 5.92 -4.13
C TYR A 176 13.76 7.21 -4.81
N SER A 177 12.51 7.23 -5.27
CA SER A 177 11.87 8.42 -5.84
C SER A 177 10.37 8.41 -5.55
N LYS A 178 9.68 9.52 -5.83
CA LYS A 178 8.24 9.64 -5.65
C LYS A 178 7.51 8.52 -6.39
N HIS A 179 6.56 7.90 -5.73
CA HIS A 179 5.59 7.00 -6.34
C HIS A 179 4.38 7.80 -6.82
N GLU A 180 4.01 7.65 -8.08
CA GLU A 180 3.03 8.49 -8.77
C GLU A 180 1.85 7.67 -9.26
N TYR A 181 0.70 8.33 -9.36
CA TYR A 181 -0.58 7.78 -9.81
C TYR A 181 -1.05 8.43 -11.11
N ASN A 182 -2.08 7.87 -11.73
CA ASN A 182 -2.64 8.30 -13.01
C ASN A 182 -1.63 8.22 -14.15
N LYS A 183 -0.72 7.27 -14.11
CA LYS A 183 0.26 7.02 -15.18
C LYS A 183 -0.44 6.49 -16.44
N GLU A 184 0.21 6.59 -17.59
CA GLU A 184 -0.27 5.96 -18.81
C GLU A 184 -0.48 4.45 -18.62
N GLU A 185 0.53 3.77 -18.08
CA GLU A 185 0.42 2.40 -17.59
C GLU A 185 0.09 2.40 -16.10
N LEU A 186 -1.03 1.77 -15.73
CA LEU A 186 -1.48 1.69 -14.35
C LEU A 186 -0.70 0.65 -13.52
N LEU A 187 0.20 -0.10 -14.16
CA LEU A 187 1.13 -0.99 -13.47
C LEU A 187 2.11 -0.16 -12.63
N ASN A 188 2.25 -0.53 -11.38
CA ASN A 188 3.23 0.08 -10.49
C ASN A 188 4.65 -0.37 -10.83
N GLN A 189 5.57 0.55 -10.69
CA GLN A 189 6.97 0.18 -10.58
C GLN A 189 7.24 -0.44 -9.20
N TRP A 190 8.37 -1.12 -9.05
CA TRP A 190 8.79 -1.63 -7.75
C TRP A 190 8.82 -0.52 -6.71
N PHE A 191 8.42 -0.85 -5.50
CA PHE A 191 8.38 0.12 -4.42
C PHE A 191 8.80 -0.49 -3.08
N VAL A 192 9.12 0.39 -2.15
CA VAL A 192 9.43 0.07 -0.76
C VAL A 192 8.62 1.02 0.14
N VAL A 193 8.10 0.47 1.21
CA VAL A 193 7.39 1.20 2.26
C VAL A 193 8.23 1.20 3.51
#